data_420d818334d502cd1b7486ee102b545f
#
_entry.id   420d818334d502cd1b7486ee102b545f
#
_cell.length_a   1.000
_cell.length_b   1.000
_cell.length_c   1.000
_cell.angle_alpha   90.00
_cell.angle_beta   90.00
_cell.angle_gamma   90.00
#
_symmetry.space_group_name_H-M   'P 1'
#
loop_
_entity.id
_entity.type
_entity.pdbx_description
1 polymer ?
#
loop_
_entity_poly.entity_id
_entity_poly.type
_entity_poly.pdbx_seq_one_letter_code
_entity_poly.pdbx_strand_id
1 'polypeptide(L)'
;MHKINHKRPKIMRTKRFFLCVCALATFFVNASAQQFQLNSTGYFNNQGVDVMAFNDFYPEGHQSGISVLMNGQRIASNGDIRMEATPGQWQPVPKQLNRKIEGNSIVTTLCFPDSSRHLTGFNPMVYPDYVFNYTVKAEAQGGSIVVTVDIDKPVPPQLQGKVGFNLEFFPGWLFGKPWMMDNQTGIYPQQPNSPLLTTTPNYGFTGKFHDGKKPLADADHLNATGYSPLIADDIISEPYAVGKKFTSRPDDPYSKLTIESETGDLKLYDGRMNHNNGWFVLRSEIAPGVTKGAVKWIITPNIVYDWIYKPVVQTSQVGYHPNQPKEAIIETDSRDNKTLSVSRR
;
A
#
# COMPACT_ATOMS: atom_id res chain seq x y z
N MET A 1 -48.23 -76.03 38.29
CA MET A 1 -47.40 -75.53 37.20
C MET A 1 -47.35 -74.02 37.23
N HIS A 2 -46.30 -73.48 37.80
CA HIS A 2 -46.09 -72.01 37.90
C HIS A 2 -44.88 -71.65 37.11
N LYS A 3 -45.07 -70.77 36.09
CA LYS A 3 -43.98 -70.20 35.32
C LYS A 3 -43.49 -68.88 36.00
N ILE A 4 -42.25 -68.87 36.41
CA ILE A 4 -41.60 -67.69 36.96
C ILE A 4 -40.92 -66.95 35.78
N ASN A 5 -41.28 -65.69 35.62
CA ASN A 5 -40.80 -64.81 34.62
C ASN A 5 -39.65 -63.94 35.18
N HIS A 6 -38.40 -64.17 34.77
CA HIS A 6 -37.23 -63.35 35.14
C HIS A 6 -37.08 -62.17 34.18
N LYS A 7 -37.36 -60.97 34.66
CA LYS A 7 -36.98 -59.73 33.99
C LYS A 7 -35.51 -59.40 34.35
N ARG A 8 -34.62 -59.26 33.29
CA ARG A 8 -33.29 -58.71 33.46
C ARG A 8 -33.34 -57.15 33.41
N PRO A 9 -32.58 -56.44 34.28
CA PRO A 9 -32.53 -54.97 34.19
C PRO A 9 -31.65 -54.48 33.04
N LYS A 10 -32.13 -53.45 32.32
CA LYS A 10 -31.36 -52.70 31.33
C LYS A 10 -30.37 -51.81 32.05
N ILE A 11 -29.06 -52.08 31.92
CA ILE A 11 -28.00 -51.16 32.35
C ILE A 11 -27.73 -50.18 31.22
N MET A 12 -27.79 -48.96 31.57
CA MET A 12 -27.89 -47.76 30.75
C MET A 12 -26.55 -47.38 30.06
N ARG A 13 -26.67 -46.96 28.81
CA ARG A 13 -25.64 -46.31 27.97
C ARG A 13 -25.47 -44.84 28.38
N THR A 14 -24.76 -44.53 29.43
CA THR A 14 -24.52 -43.14 29.83
C THR A 14 -23.03 -42.74 29.77
N LYS A 15 -22.14 -43.59 29.31
CA LYS A 15 -20.68 -43.28 29.27
C LYS A 15 -20.16 -42.75 27.91
N ARG A 16 -20.97 -42.68 26.85
CA ARG A 16 -20.51 -42.22 25.55
C ARG A 16 -20.83 -40.77 25.22
N PHE A 17 -21.64 -40.08 26.00
CA PHE A 17 -22.02 -38.68 25.76
C PHE A 17 -21.03 -37.66 26.38
N PHE A 18 -20.25 -38.05 27.38
CA PHE A 18 -19.31 -37.16 28.06
C PHE A 18 -17.97 -37.02 27.32
N LEU A 19 -17.61 -37.98 26.44
CA LEU A 19 -16.35 -37.90 25.67
C LEU A 19 -16.46 -36.99 24.42
N CYS A 20 -17.66 -36.80 23.88
CA CYS A 20 -17.84 -35.92 22.72
C CYS A 20 -17.89 -34.42 23.09
N VAL A 21 -18.29 -34.07 24.29
CA VAL A 21 -18.32 -32.66 24.72
C VAL A 21 -16.91 -32.13 25.06
N CYS A 22 -16.02 -32.99 25.58
CA CYS A 22 -14.63 -32.60 25.82
C CYS A 22 -13.79 -32.47 24.55
N ALA A 23 -14.13 -33.18 23.47
CA ALA A 23 -13.43 -33.08 22.19
C ALA A 23 -13.81 -31.81 21.38
N LEU A 24 -15.00 -31.25 21.63
CA LEU A 24 -15.39 -29.98 20.99
C LEU A 24 -14.86 -28.74 21.72
N ALA A 25 -14.49 -28.83 22.99
CA ALA A 25 -13.93 -27.71 23.75
C ALA A 25 -12.46 -27.46 23.49
N THR A 26 -11.74 -28.41 22.88
CA THR A 26 -10.29 -28.25 22.58
C THR A 26 -9.98 -27.62 21.24
N PHE A 27 -10.99 -27.38 20.38
CA PHE A 27 -10.77 -26.74 19.08
C PHE A 27 -10.96 -25.21 19.07
N PHE A 28 -11.34 -24.60 20.18
CA PHE A 28 -11.57 -23.15 20.26
C PHE A 28 -10.41 -22.33 20.85
N VAL A 29 -9.24 -22.92 21.14
CA VAL A 29 -8.18 -22.20 21.88
C VAL A 29 -7.10 -21.57 20.96
N ASN A 30 -7.14 -21.79 19.66
CA ASN A 30 -6.06 -21.29 18.78
C ASN A 30 -6.46 -20.21 17.78
N ALA A 31 -7.56 -19.50 17.97
CA ALA A 31 -8.00 -18.46 17.04
C ALA A 31 -7.58 -17.02 17.44
N SER A 32 -6.80 -16.84 18.51
CA SER A 32 -6.49 -15.48 19.02
C SER A 32 -5.11 -14.93 18.65
N ALA A 33 -4.38 -15.55 17.73
CA ALA A 33 -2.95 -15.22 17.52
C ALA A 33 -2.62 -14.43 16.25
N GLN A 34 -3.60 -13.80 15.58
CA GLN A 34 -3.33 -13.26 14.24
C GLN A 34 -3.84 -11.83 14.05
N GLN A 35 -3.53 -10.93 14.96
CA GLN A 35 -3.97 -9.54 14.84
C GLN A 35 -2.77 -8.61 14.69
N PHE A 36 -2.88 -7.65 13.77
CA PHE A 36 -1.97 -6.53 13.75
C PHE A 36 -2.06 -5.74 15.05
N GLN A 37 -0.91 -5.40 15.58
CA GLN A 37 -0.78 -4.55 16.77
C GLN A 37 0.13 -3.37 16.45
N LEU A 38 -0.22 -2.23 17.00
CA LEU A 38 0.65 -1.06 16.92
C LEU A 38 1.79 -1.22 17.91
N ASN A 39 3.03 -1.22 17.40
CA ASN A 39 4.23 -1.34 18.22
C ASN A 39 4.69 0.02 18.77
N SER A 40 5.71 0.02 19.64
CA SER A 40 6.25 1.23 20.26
C SER A 40 6.92 2.20 19.27
N THR A 41 7.27 1.76 18.08
CA THR A 41 7.83 2.59 17.01
C THR A 41 6.75 3.21 16.13
N GLY A 42 5.47 2.93 16.39
CA GLY A 42 4.34 3.48 15.66
C GLY A 42 4.07 2.79 14.32
N TYR A 43 4.38 1.49 14.21
CA TYR A 43 4.05 0.62 13.07
C TYR A 43 3.03 -0.41 13.48
N PHE A 44 2.15 -0.79 12.57
CA PHE A 44 1.35 -1.99 12.72
C PHE A 44 2.24 -3.20 12.40
N ASN A 45 2.42 -4.07 13.36
CA ASN A 45 3.26 -5.25 13.22
C ASN A 45 2.47 -6.54 13.39
N ASN A 46 2.76 -7.52 12.56
CA ASN A 46 2.34 -8.90 12.71
C ASN A 46 3.35 -9.81 12.01
N GLN A 47 4.10 -10.60 12.77
CA GLN A 47 4.96 -11.71 12.30
C GLN A 47 5.66 -11.50 10.94
N GLY A 48 6.69 -10.66 10.90
CA GLY A 48 7.45 -10.39 9.67
C GLY A 48 6.75 -9.45 8.68
N VAL A 49 5.61 -8.90 9.05
CA VAL A 49 4.90 -7.88 8.27
C VAL A 49 4.77 -6.60 9.08
N ASP A 50 5.19 -5.49 8.50
CA ASP A 50 5.02 -4.16 9.05
C ASP A 50 4.21 -3.29 8.09
N VAL A 51 3.23 -2.57 8.63
CA VAL A 51 2.53 -1.53 7.88
C VAL A 51 2.77 -0.19 8.56
N MET A 52 3.41 0.71 7.84
CA MET A 52 3.68 2.06 8.29
C MET A 52 2.65 3.03 7.73
N ALA A 53 2.29 4.04 8.51
CA ALA A 53 1.41 5.12 8.09
C ALA A 53 2.06 6.46 8.42
N PHE A 54 2.55 7.17 7.40
CA PHE A 54 3.16 8.49 7.49
C PHE A 54 4.27 8.59 8.55
N ASN A 55 5.09 7.57 8.66
CA ASN A 55 6.20 7.49 9.61
C ASN A 55 7.54 7.24 8.92
N ASP A 56 7.62 7.55 7.65
CA ASP A 56 8.79 7.40 6.80
C ASP A 56 8.89 8.61 5.87
N PHE A 57 10.09 8.95 5.45
CA PHE A 57 10.35 10.08 4.56
C PHE A 57 11.26 9.65 3.43
N TYR A 58 10.94 10.08 2.22
CA TYR A 58 11.84 9.96 1.10
C TYR A 58 12.98 10.97 1.20
N PRO A 59 14.12 10.71 0.54
CA PRO A 59 15.25 11.63 0.48
C PRO A 59 14.86 13.04 0.01
N GLU A 60 13.87 13.13 -0.88
CA GLU A 60 13.34 14.39 -1.39
C GLU A 60 12.44 15.13 -0.40
N GLY A 61 12.24 14.58 0.80
CA GLY A 61 11.43 15.17 1.86
C GLY A 61 9.92 14.95 1.69
N HIS A 62 9.52 13.92 0.98
CA HIS A 62 8.13 13.46 0.87
C HIS A 62 7.80 12.50 2.01
N GLN A 63 6.56 12.57 2.54
CA GLN A 63 6.05 11.47 3.34
C GLN A 63 5.77 10.29 2.42
N SER A 64 6.14 9.10 2.86
CA SER A 64 5.90 7.88 2.08
C SER A 64 4.46 7.33 2.18
N GLY A 65 3.60 7.97 2.97
CA GLY A 65 2.20 7.55 3.14
C GLY A 65 2.06 6.19 3.81
N ILE A 66 1.15 5.37 3.29
CA ILE A 66 1.02 3.97 3.69
C ILE A 66 2.11 3.15 2.98
N SER A 67 2.87 2.39 3.75
CA SER A 67 3.90 1.48 3.24
C SER A 67 3.72 0.10 3.84
N VAL A 68 3.92 -0.95 3.04
CA VAL A 68 3.79 -2.36 3.44
C VAL A 68 5.12 -3.05 3.22
N LEU A 69 5.69 -3.55 4.31
CA LEU A 69 6.89 -4.38 4.31
C LEU A 69 6.48 -5.80 4.67
N MET A 70 6.94 -6.77 3.90
CA MET A 70 6.66 -8.18 4.13
C MET A 70 7.94 -8.98 4.05
N ASN A 71 8.25 -9.71 5.11
CA ASN A 71 9.37 -10.65 5.13
C ASN A 71 10.71 -10.01 4.70
N GLY A 72 10.97 -8.79 5.23
CA GLY A 72 12.19 -8.04 4.95
C GLY A 72 12.18 -7.28 3.60
N GLN A 73 11.06 -7.25 2.87
CA GLN A 73 10.94 -6.53 1.60
C GLN A 73 9.85 -5.46 1.67
N ARG A 74 10.14 -4.28 1.13
CA ARG A 74 9.12 -3.25 0.89
C ARG A 74 8.33 -3.64 -0.36
N ILE A 75 7.08 -4.09 -0.17
CA ILE A 75 6.21 -4.56 -1.25
C ILE A 75 5.48 -3.40 -1.92
N ALA A 76 4.95 -2.50 -1.11
CA ALA A 76 4.22 -1.33 -1.58
C ALA A 76 4.51 -0.11 -0.72
N SER A 77 4.35 1.09 -1.28
CA SER A 77 4.66 2.36 -0.63
C SER A 77 3.80 3.50 -1.21
N ASN A 78 4.01 4.71 -0.69
CA ASN A 78 3.38 5.94 -1.20
C ASN A 78 1.85 5.91 -1.20
N GLY A 79 1.25 5.17 -0.23
CA GLY A 79 -0.20 5.13 -0.05
C GLY A 79 -0.73 6.49 0.40
N ASP A 80 -1.12 7.34 -0.56
CA ASP A 80 -1.55 8.70 -0.30
C ASP A 80 -2.43 9.25 -1.43
N ILE A 81 -3.04 10.42 -1.18
CA ILE A 81 -3.76 11.17 -2.21
C ILE A 81 -2.79 11.68 -3.28
N ARG A 82 -3.20 11.50 -4.52
CA ARG A 82 -2.55 12.06 -5.69
C ARG A 82 -3.53 12.84 -6.54
N MET A 83 -3.04 13.91 -7.17
CA MET A 83 -3.78 14.70 -8.13
C MET A 83 -3.07 14.62 -9.48
N GLU A 84 -3.56 13.75 -10.32
CA GLU A 84 -2.95 13.44 -11.63
C GLU A 84 -4.00 12.87 -12.58
N ALA A 85 -3.87 13.12 -13.86
CA ALA A 85 -4.79 12.57 -14.85
C ALA A 85 -4.62 11.05 -14.99
N THR A 86 -3.39 10.57 -14.86
CA THR A 86 -3.02 9.16 -14.84
C THR A 86 -1.79 8.96 -13.95
N PRO A 87 -1.64 7.84 -13.27
CA PRO A 87 -0.49 7.59 -12.39
C PRO A 87 0.85 7.70 -13.10
N GLY A 88 1.82 8.27 -12.39
CA GLY A 88 3.19 8.44 -12.87
C GLY A 88 3.53 9.86 -13.30
N GLN A 89 2.59 10.78 -13.26
CA GLN A 89 2.85 12.17 -13.52
C GLN A 89 3.49 12.88 -12.32
N TRP A 90 4.29 13.91 -12.59
CA TRP A 90 4.75 14.83 -11.56
C TRP A 90 3.56 15.58 -10.96
N GLN A 91 3.62 15.82 -9.66
CA GLN A 91 2.56 16.50 -8.94
C GLN A 91 3.10 17.21 -7.71
N PRO A 92 2.35 18.20 -7.17
CA PRO A 92 2.68 18.78 -5.88
C PRO A 92 2.65 17.72 -4.79
N VAL A 93 3.45 17.92 -3.75
CA VAL A 93 3.47 17.06 -2.58
C VAL A 93 2.53 17.58 -1.50
N PRO A 94 1.97 16.71 -0.65
CA PRO A 94 1.21 17.13 0.52
C PRO A 94 2.13 17.60 1.64
N LYS A 95 1.58 18.39 2.55
CA LYS A 95 2.20 18.76 3.82
C LYS A 95 1.50 18.06 4.96
N GLN A 96 2.24 17.29 5.73
CA GLN A 96 1.73 16.70 6.97
C GLN A 96 1.54 17.79 8.02
N LEU A 97 0.33 17.93 8.53
CA LEU A 97 -0.02 18.88 9.59
C LEU A 97 0.03 18.23 10.97
N ASN A 98 -0.44 16.98 11.06
CA ASN A 98 -0.48 16.26 12.33
C ASN A 98 -0.51 14.74 12.08
N ARG A 99 0.03 13.99 13.03
CA ARG A 99 -0.05 12.53 13.10
C ARG A 99 -0.29 12.12 14.54
N LYS A 100 -1.35 11.36 14.78
CA LYS A 100 -1.74 10.87 16.11
C LYS A 100 -1.91 9.36 16.10
N ILE A 101 -1.60 8.78 17.24
CA ILE A 101 -1.92 7.38 17.55
C ILE A 101 -3.11 7.38 18.49
N GLU A 102 -4.19 6.70 18.09
CA GLU A 102 -5.44 6.61 18.84
C GLU A 102 -5.84 5.14 18.98
N GLY A 103 -5.51 4.54 20.14
CA GLY A 103 -5.71 3.10 20.34
C GLY A 103 -4.93 2.27 19.32
N ASN A 104 -5.63 1.49 18.51
CA ASN A 104 -5.04 0.67 17.45
C ASN A 104 -5.18 1.33 16.05
N SER A 105 -5.15 2.64 16.01
CA SER A 105 -5.20 3.41 14.77
C SER A 105 -4.18 4.55 14.73
N ILE A 106 -3.78 4.90 13.52
CA ILE A 106 -2.94 6.08 13.21
C ILE A 106 -3.81 7.01 12.38
N VAL A 107 -3.93 8.26 12.83
CA VAL A 107 -4.70 9.29 12.15
C VAL A 107 -3.74 10.41 11.73
N THR A 108 -3.60 10.62 10.42
CA THR A 108 -2.72 11.64 9.87
C THR A 108 -3.54 12.67 9.11
N THR A 109 -3.36 13.94 9.46
CA THR A 109 -3.98 15.08 8.77
C THR A 109 -2.95 15.75 7.89
N LEU A 110 -3.31 15.98 6.64
CA LEU A 110 -2.45 16.56 5.62
C LEU A 110 -3.16 17.71 4.92
N CYS A 111 -2.38 18.61 4.32
CA CYS A 111 -2.82 19.64 3.40
C CYS A 111 -2.22 19.36 2.02
N PHE A 112 -3.01 19.46 0.98
CA PHE A 112 -2.55 19.32 -0.39
C PHE A 112 -2.93 20.56 -1.22
N PRO A 113 -2.01 21.12 -1.98
CA PRO A 113 -0.58 20.84 -2.02
C PRO A 113 0.20 21.50 -0.87
N ASP A 114 1.47 21.14 -0.71
CA ASP A 114 2.39 21.90 0.15
C ASP A 114 2.89 23.14 -0.60
N SER A 115 2.20 24.26 -0.43
CA SER A 115 2.53 25.52 -1.10
C SER A 115 3.91 26.08 -0.72
N SER A 116 4.50 25.65 0.41
CA SER A 116 5.85 26.07 0.80
C SER A 116 6.95 25.47 -0.08
N ARG A 117 6.61 24.43 -0.86
CA ARG A 117 7.50 23.75 -1.81
C ARG A 117 7.23 24.11 -3.26
N HIS A 118 6.43 25.13 -3.49
CA HIS A 118 6.12 25.62 -4.82
C HIS A 118 7.39 26.02 -5.57
N LEU A 119 7.51 25.56 -6.81
CA LEU A 119 8.68 25.78 -7.70
C LEU A 119 10.03 25.32 -7.13
N THR A 120 10.03 24.52 -6.06
CA THR A 120 11.25 23.89 -5.55
C THR A 120 11.38 22.47 -6.11
N GLY A 121 12.61 22.04 -6.32
CA GLY A 121 12.91 20.70 -6.81
C GLY A 121 13.31 20.69 -8.28
N PHE A 122 13.42 19.48 -8.81
CA PHE A 122 13.97 19.22 -10.14
C PHE A 122 13.09 19.75 -11.28
N ASN A 123 11.76 19.64 -11.09
CA ASN A 123 10.78 20.19 -12.03
C ASN A 123 9.82 21.12 -11.28
N PRO A 124 9.79 22.42 -11.65
CA PRO A 124 8.79 23.33 -11.13
C PRO A 124 7.39 22.85 -11.51
N MET A 125 6.47 22.93 -10.55
CA MET A 125 5.09 22.47 -10.74
C MET A 125 4.12 23.63 -10.69
N VAL A 126 3.13 23.61 -11.57
CA VAL A 126 2.02 24.52 -11.55
C VAL A 126 0.95 23.96 -10.60
N TYR A 127 0.71 24.64 -9.49
CA TYR A 127 -0.30 24.25 -8.54
C TYR A 127 -1.69 24.58 -9.08
N PRO A 128 -2.65 23.66 -9.02
CA PRO A 128 -4.03 23.97 -9.30
C PRO A 128 -4.60 24.87 -8.21
N ASP A 129 -5.59 25.69 -8.57
CA ASP A 129 -6.32 26.53 -7.61
C ASP A 129 -7.33 25.69 -6.79
N TYR A 130 -6.79 24.64 -6.16
CA TYR A 130 -7.55 23.71 -5.32
C TYR A 130 -6.67 23.22 -4.18
N VAL A 131 -6.76 23.90 -3.06
CA VAL A 131 -6.09 23.50 -1.80
C VAL A 131 -7.14 22.89 -0.89
N PHE A 132 -6.84 21.73 -0.32
CA PHE A 132 -7.74 21.02 0.59
C PHE A 132 -6.96 20.31 1.70
N ASN A 133 -7.64 20.10 2.83
CA ASN A 133 -7.13 19.24 3.88
C ASN A 133 -7.79 17.87 3.79
N TYR A 134 -7.04 16.87 4.19
CA TYR A 134 -7.56 15.52 4.24
C TYR A 134 -6.96 14.76 5.41
N THR A 135 -7.62 13.69 5.78
CA THR A 135 -7.20 12.80 6.85
C THR A 135 -7.10 11.39 6.30
N VAL A 136 -5.99 10.74 6.57
CA VAL A 136 -5.80 9.30 6.32
C VAL A 136 -5.77 8.61 7.68
N LYS A 137 -6.78 7.78 7.94
CA LYS A 137 -6.85 6.91 9.10
C LYS A 137 -6.45 5.50 8.67
N ALA A 138 -5.42 4.94 9.28
CA ALA A 138 -5.07 3.53 9.19
C ALA A 138 -5.41 2.85 10.52
N GLU A 139 -6.15 1.75 10.49
CA GLU A 139 -6.64 1.04 11.68
C GLU A 139 -6.46 -0.47 11.53
N ALA A 140 -5.85 -1.09 12.52
CA ALA A 140 -5.72 -2.54 12.53
C ALA A 140 -7.05 -3.22 12.90
N GLN A 141 -7.51 -4.13 12.04
CA GLN A 141 -8.70 -4.94 12.24
C GLN A 141 -8.38 -6.41 11.94
N GLY A 142 -8.11 -7.18 12.98
CA GLY A 142 -7.68 -8.57 12.82
C GLY A 142 -6.38 -8.69 12.02
N GLY A 143 -6.39 -9.46 10.96
CA GLY A 143 -5.26 -9.66 10.05
C GLY A 143 -5.14 -8.61 8.93
N SER A 144 -5.86 -7.50 9.02
CA SER A 144 -5.91 -6.47 7.99
C SER A 144 -5.70 -5.07 8.56
N ILE A 145 -5.31 -4.15 7.69
CA ILE A 145 -5.29 -2.71 7.98
C ILE A 145 -6.38 -2.05 7.14
N VAL A 146 -7.31 -1.37 7.79
CA VAL A 146 -8.34 -0.57 7.14
C VAL A 146 -7.84 0.86 6.99
N VAL A 147 -7.77 1.33 5.75
CA VAL A 147 -7.40 2.71 5.42
C VAL A 147 -8.65 3.47 5.02
N THR A 148 -8.92 4.57 5.71
CA THR A 148 -10.05 5.48 5.42
C THR A 148 -9.52 6.87 5.14
N VAL A 149 -10.01 7.48 4.08
CA VAL A 149 -9.66 8.86 3.69
C VAL A 149 -10.89 9.74 3.76
N ASP A 150 -10.77 10.84 4.49
CA ASP A 150 -11.73 11.95 4.53
C ASP A 150 -11.10 13.19 3.90
N ILE A 151 -11.87 13.98 3.15
CA ILE A 151 -11.44 15.26 2.62
C ILE A 151 -12.36 16.38 3.17
N ASP A 152 -11.84 17.59 3.33
CA ASP A 152 -12.60 18.70 3.95
C ASP A 152 -13.61 19.35 3.00
N LYS A 153 -13.43 19.16 1.69
CA LYS A 153 -14.34 19.71 0.65
C LYS A 153 -14.36 18.79 -0.58
N PRO A 154 -15.48 18.75 -1.30
CA PRO A 154 -15.62 17.87 -2.45
C PRO A 154 -14.67 18.25 -3.58
N VAL A 155 -14.24 17.24 -4.34
CA VAL A 155 -13.44 17.43 -5.56
C VAL A 155 -14.25 18.25 -6.58
N PRO A 156 -13.72 19.38 -7.07
CA PRO A 156 -14.43 20.20 -8.04
C PRO A 156 -14.57 19.50 -9.40
N PRO A 157 -15.59 19.84 -10.21
CA PRO A 157 -15.91 19.12 -11.45
C PRO A 157 -14.74 18.98 -12.42
N GLN A 158 -13.88 20.00 -12.55
CA GLN A 158 -12.72 19.99 -13.45
C GLN A 158 -11.61 19.02 -13.02
N LEU A 159 -11.62 18.58 -11.75
CA LEU A 159 -10.67 17.64 -11.17
C LEU A 159 -11.23 16.23 -10.96
N GLN A 160 -12.48 15.99 -11.37
CA GLN A 160 -13.09 14.67 -11.31
C GLN A 160 -12.26 13.67 -12.15
N GLY A 161 -12.03 12.48 -11.60
CA GLY A 161 -11.16 11.48 -12.21
C GLY A 161 -9.65 11.76 -12.06
N LYS A 162 -9.27 12.94 -11.55
CA LYS A 162 -7.85 13.33 -11.37
C LYS A 162 -7.36 13.27 -9.94
N VAL A 163 -8.26 13.22 -8.97
CA VAL A 163 -7.93 13.09 -7.55
C VAL A 163 -8.26 11.69 -7.08
N GLY A 164 -7.29 11.00 -6.52
CA GLY A 164 -7.47 9.63 -6.04
C GLY A 164 -6.42 9.24 -5.00
N PHE A 165 -6.66 8.11 -4.34
CA PHE A 165 -5.71 7.49 -3.43
C PHE A 165 -4.92 6.43 -4.20
N ASN A 166 -3.61 6.52 -4.18
CA ASN A 166 -2.69 5.61 -4.83
C ASN A 166 -1.95 4.74 -3.81
N LEU A 167 -1.53 3.56 -4.24
CA LEU A 167 -0.50 2.75 -3.58
C LEU A 167 0.43 2.23 -4.67
N GLU A 168 1.73 2.41 -4.48
CA GLU A 168 2.76 2.15 -5.48
C GLU A 168 3.53 0.86 -5.15
N PHE A 169 3.74 0.02 -6.17
CA PHE A 169 4.40 -1.28 -6.07
C PHE A 169 5.75 -1.27 -6.79
N PHE A 170 6.79 -1.78 -6.14
CA PHE A 170 8.14 -1.84 -6.69
C PHE A 170 8.24 -2.78 -7.89
N PRO A 171 8.51 -2.26 -9.09
CA PRO A 171 8.45 -3.07 -10.30
C PRO A 171 9.52 -4.16 -10.37
N GLY A 172 10.71 -3.91 -9.85
CA GLY A 172 11.84 -4.85 -9.91
C GLY A 172 11.55 -6.23 -9.30
N TRP A 173 10.66 -6.30 -8.31
CA TRP A 173 10.23 -7.56 -7.68
C TRP A 173 9.05 -8.23 -8.40
N LEU A 174 8.39 -7.49 -9.29
CA LEU A 174 7.11 -7.88 -9.88
C LEU A 174 7.19 -8.29 -11.34
N PHE A 175 8.26 -7.96 -12.05
CA PHE A 175 8.41 -8.31 -13.46
C PHE A 175 8.17 -9.80 -13.72
N GLY A 176 7.24 -10.10 -14.61
CA GLY A 176 6.83 -11.46 -14.96
C GLY A 176 6.03 -12.19 -13.87
N LYS A 177 5.63 -11.50 -12.79
CA LYS A 177 4.87 -12.09 -11.69
C LYS A 177 3.38 -11.84 -11.85
N PRO A 178 2.53 -12.74 -11.33
CA PRO A 178 1.08 -12.63 -11.50
C PRO A 178 0.45 -11.59 -10.56
N TRP A 179 -0.68 -11.06 -11.03
CA TRP A 179 -1.66 -10.33 -10.24
C TRP A 179 -3.07 -10.84 -10.54
N MET A 180 -4.02 -10.55 -9.67
CA MET A 180 -5.45 -10.81 -9.84
C MET A 180 -6.24 -9.55 -9.51
N MET A 181 -7.30 -9.29 -10.28
CA MET A 181 -8.29 -8.25 -10.02
C MET A 181 -9.68 -8.85 -10.23
N ASP A 182 -10.41 -9.13 -9.14
CA ASP A 182 -11.64 -9.91 -9.14
C ASP A 182 -11.46 -11.24 -9.92
N ASN A 183 -12.10 -11.37 -11.08
CA ASN A 183 -12.00 -12.55 -11.94
C ASN A 183 -10.96 -12.40 -13.08
N GLN A 184 -10.24 -11.28 -13.11
CA GLN A 184 -9.21 -11.03 -14.11
C GLN A 184 -7.84 -11.44 -13.55
N THR A 185 -6.98 -11.97 -14.39
CA THR A 185 -5.60 -12.30 -14.05
C THR A 185 -4.65 -11.75 -15.08
N GLY A 186 -3.46 -11.38 -14.66
CA GLY A 186 -2.42 -10.94 -15.57
C GLY A 186 -1.04 -11.07 -14.94
N ILE A 187 -0.04 -10.63 -15.68
CA ILE A 187 1.34 -10.55 -15.22
C ILE A 187 1.81 -9.10 -15.27
N TYR A 188 2.67 -8.71 -14.35
CA TYR A 188 3.36 -7.44 -14.41
C TYR A 188 4.38 -7.45 -15.55
N PRO A 189 4.20 -6.60 -16.57
CA PRO A 189 5.08 -6.63 -17.73
C PRO A 189 6.46 -6.07 -17.41
N GLN A 190 7.49 -6.65 -18.01
CA GLN A 190 8.84 -6.12 -17.91
C GLN A 190 8.98 -4.79 -18.65
N GLN A 191 8.39 -4.70 -19.84
CA GLN A 191 8.34 -3.48 -20.64
C GLN A 191 7.01 -2.75 -20.42
N PRO A 192 7.00 -1.41 -20.34
CA PRO A 192 5.76 -0.64 -20.30
C PRO A 192 4.89 -0.95 -21.52
N ASN A 193 3.63 -1.33 -21.32
CA ASN A 193 2.73 -1.73 -22.38
C ASN A 193 1.25 -1.49 -22.07
N SER A 194 0.94 -0.58 -21.14
CA SER A 194 -0.46 -0.21 -20.88
C SER A 194 -1.12 0.31 -22.14
N PRO A 195 -2.42 0.05 -22.32
CA PRO A 195 -3.21 0.77 -23.29
C PRO A 195 -3.10 2.27 -23.07
N LEU A 196 -3.11 3.04 -24.16
CA LEU A 196 -3.00 4.48 -24.11
C LEU A 196 -4.29 5.11 -24.58
N LEU A 197 -4.84 5.99 -23.78
CA LEU A 197 -5.86 6.93 -24.18
C LEU A 197 -5.18 8.26 -24.50
N THR A 198 -4.96 8.55 -25.77
CA THR A 198 -4.46 9.86 -26.20
C THR A 198 -5.64 10.84 -26.18
N THR A 199 -5.70 11.71 -25.20
CA THR A 199 -6.82 12.62 -25.03
C THR A 199 -6.80 13.81 -25.97
N THR A 200 -5.62 14.18 -26.48
CA THR A 200 -5.54 15.29 -27.44
C THR A 200 -4.39 15.06 -28.40
N PRO A 201 -4.66 15.02 -29.69
CA PRO A 201 -3.61 15.00 -30.71
C PRO A 201 -2.76 16.29 -30.71
N ASN A 202 -2.96 17.17 -29.76
CA ASN A 202 -2.43 18.53 -29.74
C ASN A 202 -1.32 18.75 -28.70
N TYR A 203 -0.99 17.73 -27.90
CA TYR A 203 0.13 17.82 -26.98
C TYR A 203 1.39 17.27 -27.63
N GLY A 204 2.39 18.10 -27.77
CA GLY A 204 3.71 17.65 -28.19
C GLY A 204 4.60 17.35 -26.99
N PHE A 205 5.59 16.51 -27.16
CA PHE A 205 6.60 16.09 -26.19
C PHE A 205 7.33 17.28 -25.50
N THR A 206 7.12 18.48 -25.96
CA THR A 206 7.71 19.71 -25.43
C THR A 206 6.83 20.44 -24.42
N GLY A 207 5.70 19.88 -24.01
CA GLY A 207 4.72 20.55 -23.15
C GLY A 207 4.07 21.77 -23.78
N LYS A 208 4.17 21.92 -25.11
CA LYS A 208 3.52 22.96 -25.86
C LYS A 208 2.32 22.39 -26.60
N PHE A 209 1.20 23.08 -26.51
CA PHE A 209 0.06 22.75 -27.36
C PHE A 209 0.41 22.97 -28.83
N HIS A 210 -0.08 22.10 -29.71
CA HIS A 210 0.10 22.22 -31.14
C HIS A 210 -0.48 23.52 -31.73
N ASP A 211 -1.49 24.06 -31.08
CA ASP A 211 -2.14 25.31 -31.49
C ASP A 211 -1.48 26.57 -30.90
N GLY A 212 -0.37 26.41 -30.21
CA GLY A 212 0.36 27.51 -29.58
C GLY A 212 -0.32 28.12 -28.36
N LYS A 213 -1.46 27.53 -27.90
CA LYS A 213 -2.13 27.97 -26.67
C LYS A 213 -1.31 27.52 -25.46
N LYS A 214 -1.32 28.36 -24.44
CA LYS A 214 -0.70 28.02 -23.17
C LYS A 214 -1.52 26.93 -22.49
N PRO A 215 -0.87 25.99 -21.84
CA PRO A 215 -1.52 24.84 -21.23
C PRO A 215 -2.62 25.22 -20.22
N LEU A 216 -2.38 26.28 -19.44
CA LEU A 216 -3.32 26.77 -18.44
C LEU A 216 -3.09 28.26 -18.20
N ALA A 217 -4.15 28.99 -17.91
CA ALA A 217 -4.07 30.33 -17.35
C ALA A 217 -3.28 30.36 -16.03
N ASP A 218 -3.30 29.27 -15.29
CA ASP A 218 -2.57 29.10 -14.03
C ASP A 218 -1.05 29.13 -14.18
N ALA A 219 -0.50 28.67 -15.31
CA ALA A 219 0.92 28.75 -15.57
C ALA A 219 1.41 30.21 -15.60
N ASP A 220 0.62 31.11 -16.13
CA ASP A 220 0.94 32.54 -16.11
C ASP A 220 0.69 33.16 -14.72
N HIS A 221 -0.36 32.74 -14.05
CA HIS A 221 -0.68 33.21 -12.71
C HIS A 221 0.42 32.90 -11.70
N LEU A 222 1.01 31.73 -11.80
CA LEU A 222 2.09 31.28 -10.92
C LEU A 222 3.48 31.68 -11.44
N ASN A 223 3.53 32.37 -12.58
CA ASN A 223 4.79 32.72 -13.25
C ASN A 223 5.72 31.52 -13.43
N ALA A 224 5.13 30.36 -13.68
CA ALA A 224 5.81 29.09 -13.79
C ALA A 224 5.63 28.47 -15.16
N THR A 225 6.71 27.98 -15.72
CA THR A 225 6.71 27.02 -16.82
C THR A 225 6.94 25.67 -16.21
N GLY A 226 5.96 24.80 -16.21
CA GLY A 226 6.10 23.51 -15.57
C GLY A 226 4.91 22.63 -15.83
N TYR A 227 4.92 21.57 -15.13
CA TYR A 227 3.98 20.50 -15.23
C TYR A 227 2.74 20.76 -14.38
N SER A 228 1.58 20.50 -14.88
CA SER A 228 0.34 20.64 -14.13
C SER A 228 -0.40 19.31 -14.05
N PRO A 229 -0.85 18.88 -12.87
CA PRO A 229 -1.71 17.69 -12.75
C PRO A 229 -3.08 17.86 -13.40
N LEU A 230 -3.46 19.07 -13.77
CA LEU A 230 -4.71 19.36 -14.52
C LEU A 230 -4.59 19.00 -15.99
N ILE A 231 -3.36 18.98 -16.51
CA ILE A 231 -3.05 18.66 -17.89
C ILE A 231 -2.33 17.33 -17.87
N ALA A 232 -2.82 16.38 -18.65
CA ALA A 232 -2.01 15.26 -19.00
C ALA A 232 -0.92 15.76 -19.93
N ASP A 233 0.29 15.29 -19.76
CA ASP A 233 1.24 15.26 -20.84
C ASP A 233 0.65 14.48 -22.02
N ASP A 234 1.44 14.16 -22.97
CA ASP A 234 1.08 13.43 -24.18
C ASP A 234 0.53 12.04 -23.94
N ILE A 235 0.74 11.46 -22.74
CA ILE A 235 0.42 10.07 -22.43
C ILE A 235 -0.56 10.01 -21.28
N ILE A 236 -1.77 9.51 -21.57
CA ILE A 236 -2.70 9.03 -20.56
C ILE A 236 -2.77 7.51 -20.70
N SER A 237 -2.37 6.82 -19.64
CA SER A 237 -2.46 5.37 -19.58
C SER A 237 -3.86 4.95 -19.15
N GLU A 238 -4.38 3.91 -19.77
CA GLU A 238 -5.51 3.17 -19.23
C GLU A 238 -5.05 2.14 -18.20
N PRO A 239 -5.89 1.78 -17.22
CA PRO A 239 -5.56 0.71 -16.30
C PRO A 239 -5.51 -0.65 -17.00
N TYR A 240 -4.64 -1.54 -16.52
CA TYR A 240 -4.64 -2.96 -16.94
C TYR A 240 -5.90 -3.69 -16.54
N ALA A 241 -6.44 -3.35 -15.37
CA ALA A 241 -7.61 -3.97 -14.81
C ALA A 241 -8.35 -2.99 -13.88
N VAL A 242 -9.65 -3.21 -13.76
CA VAL A 242 -10.55 -2.47 -12.87
C VAL A 242 -11.40 -3.47 -12.11
N GLY A 243 -11.54 -3.28 -10.78
CA GLY A 243 -12.33 -4.17 -9.94
C GLY A 243 -12.42 -3.70 -8.50
N LYS A 244 -12.89 -4.57 -7.62
CA LYS A 244 -13.05 -4.28 -6.18
C LYS A 244 -12.01 -4.95 -5.30
N LYS A 245 -11.44 -6.05 -5.77
CA LYS A 245 -10.47 -6.84 -5.02
C LYS A 245 -9.25 -7.12 -5.89
N PHE A 246 -8.12 -6.61 -5.42
CA PHE A 246 -6.82 -6.79 -6.06
C PHE A 246 -5.92 -7.69 -5.22
N THR A 247 -5.18 -8.59 -5.85
CA THR A 247 -4.15 -9.39 -5.21
C THR A 247 -2.86 -9.33 -6.02
N SER A 248 -1.82 -8.76 -5.43
CA SER A 248 -0.46 -8.85 -5.95
C SER A 248 0.18 -10.15 -5.47
N ARG A 249 0.92 -10.82 -6.35
CA ARG A 249 1.66 -12.05 -6.05
C ARG A 249 0.80 -13.15 -5.43
N PRO A 250 -0.32 -13.55 -6.06
CA PRO A 250 -1.13 -14.68 -5.55
C PRO A 250 -0.36 -16.01 -5.50
N ASP A 251 0.76 -16.11 -6.22
CA ASP A 251 1.65 -17.27 -6.33
C ASP A 251 2.64 -17.42 -5.17
N ASP A 252 2.88 -16.36 -4.41
CA ASP A 252 3.96 -16.31 -3.41
C ASP A 252 3.43 -15.90 -2.02
N PRO A 253 3.35 -16.84 -1.07
CA PRO A 253 2.84 -16.54 0.26
C PRO A 253 3.67 -15.49 1.03
N TYR A 254 4.94 -15.30 0.67
CA TYR A 254 5.84 -14.36 1.35
C TYR A 254 5.65 -12.90 0.90
N SER A 255 5.02 -12.68 -0.24
CA SER A 255 4.78 -11.34 -0.80
C SER A 255 3.34 -11.10 -1.26
N LYS A 256 2.43 -12.04 -1.00
CA LYS A 256 1.02 -11.93 -1.37
C LYS A 256 0.35 -10.82 -0.56
N LEU A 257 -0.13 -9.80 -1.27
CA LEU A 257 -0.85 -8.66 -0.71
C LEU A 257 -2.22 -8.54 -1.38
N THR A 258 -3.29 -8.58 -0.58
CA THR A 258 -4.66 -8.37 -1.06
C THR A 258 -5.17 -7.02 -0.61
N ILE A 259 -5.85 -6.31 -1.51
CA ILE A 259 -6.47 -5.01 -1.23
C ILE A 259 -7.90 -5.06 -1.75
N GLU A 260 -8.85 -4.71 -0.90
CA GLU A 260 -10.28 -4.63 -1.23
C GLU A 260 -10.76 -3.19 -1.05
N SER A 261 -11.58 -2.69 -1.96
CA SER A 261 -12.17 -1.35 -1.87
C SER A 261 -13.65 -1.44 -1.53
N GLU A 262 -14.04 -0.80 -0.43
CA GLU A 262 -15.45 -0.64 -0.04
C GLU A 262 -16.12 0.59 -0.69
N THR A 263 -15.34 1.43 -1.38
CA THR A 263 -15.81 2.67 -2.00
C THR A 263 -15.74 2.59 -3.53
N GLY A 264 -14.89 3.39 -4.17
CA GLY A 264 -14.67 3.37 -5.62
C GLY A 264 -14.01 2.09 -6.12
N ASP A 265 -13.84 1.96 -7.42
CA ASP A 265 -13.12 0.84 -8.01
C ASP A 265 -11.61 0.98 -7.77
N LEU A 266 -10.95 -0.16 -7.68
CA LEU A 266 -9.50 -0.28 -7.77
C LEU A 266 -9.12 -0.32 -9.25
N LYS A 267 -8.14 0.47 -9.64
CA LYS A 267 -7.58 0.52 -10.98
C LYS A 267 -6.08 0.24 -10.92
N LEU A 268 -5.61 -0.77 -11.65
CA LEU A 268 -4.18 -1.12 -11.72
C LEU A 268 -3.55 -0.48 -12.94
N TYR A 269 -2.53 0.35 -12.74
CA TYR A 269 -1.82 1.07 -13.78
C TYR A 269 -0.34 0.70 -13.86
N ASP A 270 0.25 0.95 -15.01
CA ASP A 270 1.70 1.02 -15.19
C ASP A 270 2.15 2.50 -15.19
N GLY A 271 2.61 2.98 -14.04
CA GLY A 271 3.10 4.36 -13.92
C GLY A 271 4.37 4.65 -14.74
N ARG A 272 5.06 3.61 -15.23
CA ARG A 272 6.23 3.75 -16.10
C ARG A 272 5.89 4.25 -17.50
N MET A 273 4.60 4.23 -17.88
CA MET A 273 4.13 4.85 -19.13
C MET A 273 4.37 6.36 -19.12
N ASN A 274 4.38 6.98 -17.95
CA ASN A 274 4.80 8.34 -17.74
C ASN A 274 6.24 8.35 -17.23
N HIS A 275 7.07 9.21 -17.76
CA HIS A 275 8.53 9.22 -17.59
C HIS A 275 9.02 9.46 -16.15
N ASN A 276 8.13 9.75 -15.21
CA ASN A 276 8.51 10.22 -13.89
C ASN A 276 8.33 9.18 -12.78
N ASN A 277 7.59 8.12 -13.04
CA ASN A 277 7.33 7.10 -12.04
C ASN A 277 7.60 5.71 -12.59
N GLY A 278 8.51 5.01 -11.94
CA GLY A 278 8.89 3.65 -12.32
C GLY A 278 8.06 2.55 -11.66
N TRP A 279 6.86 2.83 -11.18
CA TRP A 279 6.06 1.97 -10.33
C TRP A 279 4.82 1.41 -11.03
N PHE A 280 4.34 0.25 -10.58
CA PHE A 280 2.96 -0.14 -10.79
C PHE A 280 2.10 0.53 -9.72
N VAL A 281 0.93 1.02 -10.08
CA VAL A 281 0.10 1.83 -9.19
C VAL A 281 -1.30 1.26 -9.10
N LEU A 282 -1.73 0.97 -7.87
CA LEU A 282 -3.13 0.72 -7.58
C LEU A 282 -3.77 2.03 -7.13
N ARG A 283 -4.91 2.40 -7.73
CA ARG A 283 -5.58 3.68 -7.50
C ARG A 283 -7.08 3.52 -7.33
N SER A 284 -7.66 4.30 -6.41
CA SER A 284 -9.10 4.59 -6.38
C SER A 284 -9.33 6.09 -6.50
N GLU A 285 -10.18 6.48 -7.43
CA GLU A 285 -10.59 7.87 -7.60
C GLU A 285 -11.63 8.28 -6.54
N ILE A 286 -11.57 9.53 -6.11
CA ILE A 286 -12.57 10.10 -5.21
C ILE A 286 -13.82 10.45 -6.00
N ALA A 287 -14.94 9.89 -5.58
CA ALA A 287 -16.22 10.14 -6.22
C ALA A 287 -16.70 11.61 -6.03
N PRO A 288 -17.43 12.18 -7.00
CA PRO A 288 -17.97 13.52 -6.90
C PRO A 288 -18.82 13.72 -5.65
N GLY A 289 -18.66 14.86 -4.97
CA GLY A 289 -19.47 15.25 -3.82
C GLY A 289 -19.15 14.52 -2.52
N VAL A 290 -18.32 13.48 -2.54
CA VAL A 290 -17.97 12.70 -1.35
C VAL A 290 -16.85 13.39 -0.58
N THR A 291 -17.05 13.54 0.75
CA THR A 291 -16.04 14.11 1.65
C THR A 291 -15.70 13.19 2.83
N LYS A 292 -16.62 12.33 3.24
CA LYS A 292 -16.43 11.34 4.31
C LYS A 292 -16.35 9.94 3.74
N GLY A 293 -15.35 9.18 4.21
CA GLY A 293 -15.07 7.87 3.66
C GLY A 293 -14.84 7.93 2.14
N ALA A 294 -14.20 8.99 1.66
CA ALA A 294 -13.99 9.20 0.23
C ALA A 294 -13.20 8.05 -0.41
N VAL A 295 -12.32 7.42 0.38
CA VAL A 295 -11.70 6.14 0.07
C VAL A 295 -11.77 5.27 1.32
N LYS A 296 -12.09 3.98 1.13
CA LYS A 296 -11.97 2.98 2.18
C LYS A 296 -11.43 1.68 1.60
N TRP A 297 -10.21 1.34 1.98
CA TRP A 297 -9.49 0.14 1.56
C TRP A 297 -9.23 -0.80 2.73
N ILE A 298 -9.32 -2.09 2.47
CA ILE A 298 -8.91 -3.15 3.39
C ILE A 298 -7.64 -3.78 2.81
N ILE A 299 -6.52 -3.55 3.49
CA ILE A 299 -5.20 -4.05 3.10
C ILE A 299 -4.90 -5.29 3.93
N THR A 300 -4.77 -6.44 3.28
CA THR A 300 -4.57 -7.75 3.92
C THR A 300 -3.29 -8.41 3.40
N PRO A 301 -2.15 -8.19 4.06
CA PRO A 301 -0.93 -8.93 3.79
C PRO A 301 -1.08 -10.39 4.23
N ASN A 302 -0.50 -11.31 3.49
CA ASN A 302 -0.44 -12.70 3.91
C ASN A 302 0.63 -12.89 4.98
N ILE A 303 0.30 -13.50 6.11
CA ILE A 303 1.22 -13.72 7.22
C ILE A 303 1.78 -15.14 7.15
N VAL A 304 3.12 -15.24 7.15
CA VAL A 304 3.84 -16.52 7.19
C VAL A 304 4.46 -16.68 8.57
N TYR A 305 3.81 -17.49 9.43
CA TYR A 305 4.14 -17.56 10.85
C TYR A 305 5.49 -18.18 11.19
N ASP A 306 6.02 -19.03 10.34
CA ASP A 306 7.31 -19.69 10.49
C ASP A 306 8.46 -18.94 9.78
N TRP A 307 8.17 -17.79 9.17
CA TRP A 307 9.21 -16.99 8.55
C TRP A 307 10.18 -16.43 9.60
N ILE A 308 11.45 -16.61 9.33
CA ILE A 308 12.56 -16.11 10.12
C ILE A 308 13.46 -15.27 9.23
N TYR A 309 13.88 -14.13 9.72
CA TYR A 309 14.84 -13.26 9.06
C TYR A 309 16.19 -13.98 8.93
N LYS A 310 16.72 -14.05 7.72
CA LYS A 310 18.03 -14.66 7.49
C LYS A 310 19.12 -13.77 8.06
N PRO A 311 20.15 -14.34 8.74
CA PRO A 311 21.27 -13.56 9.22
C PRO A 311 21.92 -12.75 8.10
N VAL A 312 22.17 -11.46 8.37
CA VAL A 312 22.85 -10.55 7.48
C VAL A 312 24.15 -10.09 8.12
N VAL A 313 25.23 -10.12 7.36
CA VAL A 313 26.52 -9.56 7.79
C VAL A 313 26.70 -8.21 7.13
N GLN A 314 26.74 -7.18 7.94
CA GLN A 314 26.94 -5.81 7.49
C GLN A 314 28.37 -5.37 7.76
N THR A 315 29.01 -4.79 6.75
CA THR A 315 30.35 -4.22 6.83
C THR A 315 30.35 -2.81 6.25
N SER A 316 31.44 -2.08 6.45
CA SER A 316 31.58 -0.77 5.80
C SER A 316 31.56 -0.91 4.27
N GLN A 317 30.61 -0.21 3.64
CA GLN A 317 30.48 -0.19 2.16
C GLN A 317 31.61 0.60 1.48
N VAL A 318 32.24 1.51 2.19
CA VAL A 318 33.38 2.30 1.69
C VAL A 318 34.73 1.62 1.97
N GLY A 319 34.69 0.42 2.60
CA GLY A 319 35.88 -0.30 2.99
C GLY A 319 36.50 0.18 4.32
N TYR A 320 37.71 -0.30 4.60
CA TYR A 320 38.45 0.02 5.82
C TYR A 320 39.87 0.44 5.45
N HIS A 321 40.36 1.47 6.12
CA HIS A 321 41.78 1.82 6.04
C HIS A 321 42.64 0.63 6.57
N PRO A 322 43.85 0.37 6.03
CA PRO A 322 44.70 -0.75 6.47
C PRO A 322 44.90 -0.83 7.99
N ASN A 323 45.06 0.30 8.66
CA ASN A 323 45.29 0.41 10.09
C ASN A 323 44.00 0.61 10.93
N GLN A 324 42.84 0.59 10.31
CA GLN A 324 41.56 0.71 11.00
C GLN A 324 41.07 -0.69 11.47
N PRO A 325 40.47 -0.78 12.68
CA PRO A 325 39.78 -2.00 13.06
C PRO A 325 38.73 -2.39 12.02
N LYS A 326 38.67 -3.69 11.69
CA LYS A 326 37.67 -4.22 10.77
C LYS A 326 36.53 -4.78 11.61
N GLU A 327 35.37 -4.15 11.48
CA GLU A 327 34.18 -4.52 12.22
C GLU A 327 33.08 -5.01 11.28
N ALA A 328 32.33 -5.99 11.71
CA ALA A 328 31.15 -6.47 11.04
C ALA A 328 30.01 -6.58 12.07
N ILE A 329 28.82 -6.18 11.68
CA ILE A 329 27.60 -6.34 12.47
C ILE A 329 26.85 -7.54 11.91
N ILE A 330 26.52 -8.51 12.78
CA ILE A 330 25.68 -9.64 12.39
C ILE A 330 24.29 -9.38 12.95
N GLU A 331 23.35 -9.15 12.06
CA GLU A 331 21.95 -8.99 12.38
C GLU A 331 21.23 -10.32 12.24
N THR A 332 20.49 -10.73 13.28
CA THR A 332 19.75 -11.98 13.31
C THR A 332 18.32 -11.77 13.78
N ASP A 333 17.42 -12.64 13.37
CA ASP A 333 16.05 -12.65 13.92
C ASP A 333 16.11 -13.07 15.41
N SER A 334 15.45 -12.32 16.28
CA SER A 334 15.41 -12.61 17.73
C SER A 334 14.73 -13.95 18.05
N ARG A 335 14.00 -14.53 17.12
CA ARG A 335 13.35 -15.85 17.23
C ARG A 335 14.23 -16.99 16.74
N ASP A 336 15.36 -16.68 16.08
CA ASP A 336 16.31 -17.71 15.63
C ASP A 336 17.24 -18.11 16.78
N ASN A 337 16.96 -19.25 17.35
CA ASN A 337 17.77 -19.85 18.44
C ASN A 337 19.00 -20.62 17.95
N LYS A 338 19.31 -20.56 16.64
CA LYS A 338 20.45 -21.27 16.09
C LYS A 338 21.77 -20.57 16.45
N THR A 339 22.74 -21.36 16.85
CA THR A 339 24.09 -20.85 17.04
C THR A 339 24.75 -20.50 15.72
N LEU A 340 25.18 -19.26 15.58
CA LEU A 340 25.94 -18.82 14.42
C LEU A 340 27.41 -19.17 14.63
N SER A 341 28.00 -19.89 13.67
CA SER A 341 29.44 -20.09 13.62
C SER A 341 30.05 -19.16 12.57
N VAL A 342 31.02 -18.34 12.98
CA VAL A 342 31.77 -17.47 12.07
C VAL A 342 33.14 -18.07 11.89
N SER A 343 33.48 -18.52 10.68
CA SER A 343 34.82 -18.98 10.33
C SER A 343 35.61 -17.90 9.61
N ARG A 344 36.84 -17.63 10.06
CA ARG A 344 37.81 -16.89 9.22
C ARG A 344 38.27 -17.80 8.09
N ARG A 345 38.18 -17.35 6.88
CA ARG A 345 38.90 -17.93 5.74
C ARG A 345 40.08 -17.05 5.39
#